data_92355ddbca1772e25562b44a051b2677
#
_entry.id   92355ddbca1772e25562b44a051b2677
#
_cell.length_a   1.000
_cell.length_b   1.000
_cell.length_c   1.000
_cell.angle_alpha   90.00
_cell.angle_beta   90.00
_cell.angle_gamma   90.00
#
_symmetry.space_group_name_H-M   'P 1'
#
loop_
_entity.id
_entity.type
_entity.pdbx_description
1 polymer ?
#
loop_
_entity_poly.entity_id
_entity_poly.type
_entity_poly.pdbx_seq_one_letter_code
_entity_poly.pdbx_strand_id
1 'polypeptide(L)'
;MKIVVGGTFGPLHDGHKALLEEAFKLGRGGEVMIGVTSDEMARVRNRPVPSYVARVENLRQFLDREYKDVAEISIVEINDAFGFTLTEDFDILVASEETYSMSMKINEEREKRGMSSIELKKVGFLPAEDGSPISSTRIKSGEIDKHGKLI
;
A
#
# COMPACT_ATOMS: atom_id res chain seq x y z
N MET A 1 13.92 -11.65 2.86
CA MET A 1 12.60 -11.49 3.47
C MET A 1 11.53 -11.30 2.42
N LYS A 2 10.34 -11.78 2.70
CA LYS A 2 9.18 -11.58 1.85
C LYS A 2 8.27 -10.54 2.50
N ILE A 3 8.14 -9.40 1.86
CA ILE A 3 7.40 -8.23 2.38
C ILE A 3 6.10 -8.06 1.60
N VAL A 4 5.04 -7.69 2.29
CA VAL A 4 3.76 -7.37 1.66
C VAL A 4 3.32 -5.96 2.03
N VAL A 5 2.78 -5.24 1.07
CA VAL A 5 2.20 -3.91 1.26
C VAL A 5 0.99 -3.80 0.33
N GLY A 6 -0.04 -3.11 0.76
CA GLY A 6 -1.25 -2.96 -0.04
C GLY A 6 -1.78 -1.55 -0.06
N GLY A 7 -2.57 -1.22 -1.06
CA GLY A 7 -3.21 0.07 -1.19
C GLY A 7 -3.96 0.25 -2.49
N THR A 8 -4.60 1.39 -2.66
CA THR A 8 -5.30 1.74 -3.89
C THR A 8 -4.36 2.41 -4.89
N PHE A 9 -3.41 3.20 -4.42
CA PHE A 9 -2.40 3.90 -5.25
C PHE A 9 -3.02 4.74 -6.38
N GLY A 10 -4.08 5.41 -6.08
CA GLY A 10 -4.76 6.25 -7.05
C GLY A 10 -5.26 7.58 -6.48
N PRO A 11 -4.48 8.65 -6.57
CA PRO A 11 -3.18 8.77 -7.24
C PRO A 11 -2.01 8.30 -6.37
N LEU A 12 -0.86 8.06 -7.00
CA LEU A 12 0.37 7.78 -6.28
C LEU A 12 0.89 9.10 -5.69
N HIS A 13 0.94 9.20 -4.38
CA HIS A 13 1.40 10.40 -3.67
C HIS A 13 2.60 10.12 -2.76
N ASP A 14 3.16 11.15 -2.14
CA ASP A 14 4.38 11.01 -1.32
C ASP A 14 4.18 10.09 -0.11
N GLY A 15 2.97 10.01 0.43
CA GLY A 15 2.63 9.04 1.49
C GLY A 15 2.79 7.60 1.02
N HIS A 16 2.34 7.29 -0.20
CA HIS A 16 2.54 5.98 -0.82
C HIS A 16 4.03 5.70 -1.07
N LYS A 17 4.79 6.71 -1.50
CA LYS A 17 6.22 6.57 -1.75
C LYS A 17 6.97 6.26 -0.46
N ALA A 18 6.61 6.89 0.66
CA ALA A 18 7.20 6.59 1.96
C ALA A 18 6.91 5.16 2.41
N LEU A 19 5.69 4.70 2.17
CA LEU A 19 5.26 3.33 2.47
C LEU A 19 6.08 2.32 1.66
N LEU A 20 6.22 2.56 0.36
CA LEU A 20 7.00 1.71 -0.54
C LEU A 20 8.48 1.73 -0.20
N GLU A 21 9.02 2.90 0.16
CA GLU A 21 10.42 3.02 0.58
C GLU A 21 10.73 2.10 1.76
N GLU A 22 9.88 2.09 2.78
CA GLU A 22 10.04 1.19 3.93
C GLU A 22 9.95 -0.28 3.51
N ALA A 23 8.97 -0.61 2.65
CA ALA A 23 8.79 -1.98 2.16
C ALA A 23 10.05 -2.47 1.42
N PHE A 24 10.61 -1.65 0.54
CA PHE A 24 11.80 -2.03 -0.21
C PHE A 24 13.08 -2.01 0.63
N LYS A 25 13.14 -1.16 1.63
CA LYS A 25 14.24 -1.16 2.60
C LYS A 25 14.31 -2.48 3.35
N LEU A 26 13.16 -2.95 3.84
CA LEU A 26 13.06 -4.22 4.56
C LEU A 26 13.22 -5.42 3.64
N GLY A 27 12.73 -5.33 2.41
CA GLY A 27 12.73 -6.42 1.44
C GLY A 27 13.95 -6.43 0.51
N ARG A 28 14.96 -5.61 0.75
CA ARG A 28 16.17 -5.56 -0.08
C ARG A 28 16.79 -6.95 -0.21
N GLY A 29 17.01 -7.39 -1.44
CA GLY A 29 17.56 -8.71 -1.73
C GLY A 29 16.56 -9.86 -1.62
N GLY A 30 15.31 -9.58 -1.30
CA GLY A 30 14.24 -10.57 -1.19
C GLY A 30 13.09 -10.26 -2.14
N GLU A 31 11.86 -10.38 -1.65
CA GLU A 31 10.64 -10.13 -2.42
C GLU A 31 9.78 -9.05 -1.79
N VAL A 32 9.20 -8.20 -2.62
CA VAL A 32 8.16 -7.25 -2.21
C VAL A 32 6.91 -7.50 -3.04
N MET A 33 5.83 -7.88 -2.38
CA MET A 33 4.54 -8.10 -3.03
C MET A 33 3.63 -6.92 -2.73
N ILE A 34 3.11 -6.29 -3.78
CA ILE A 34 2.27 -5.11 -3.66
C ILE A 34 0.86 -5.48 -4.09
N GLY A 35 -0.08 -5.40 -3.15
CA GLY A 35 -1.50 -5.61 -3.43
C GLY A 35 -2.14 -4.29 -3.83
N VAL A 36 -2.80 -4.27 -4.99
CA VAL A 36 -3.51 -3.09 -5.48
C VAL A 36 -4.99 -3.42 -5.53
N THR A 37 -5.82 -2.57 -4.93
CA THR A 37 -7.26 -2.82 -4.88
C THR A 37 -7.87 -2.87 -6.27
N SER A 38 -8.81 -3.82 -6.49
CA SER A 38 -9.59 -3.92 -7.72
C SER A 38 -10.44 -2.66 -7.92
N ASP A 39 -10.96 -2.46 -9.12
CA ASP A 39 -11.87 -1.35 -9.41
C ASP A 39 -13.11 -1.39 -8.51
N GLU A 40 -13.66 -2.57 -8.32
CA GLU A 40 -14.82 -2.76 -7.45
C GLU A 40 -14.52 -2.36 -6.01
N MET A 41 -13.40 -2.79 -5.47
CA MET A 41 -12.97 -2.47 -4.12
C MET A 41 -12.64 -0.99 -3.97
N ALA A 42 -12.02 -0.38 -4.96
CA ALA A 42 -11.68 1.04 -4.96
C ALA A 42 -12.92 1.94 -5.00
N ARG A 43 -14.00 1.52 -5.68
CA ARG A 43 -15.25 2.29 -5.77
C ARG A 43 -15.95 2.48 -4.43
N VAL A 44 -15.73 1.61 -3.47
CA VAL A 44 -16.32 1.69 -2.13
C VAL A 44 -15.92 2.98 -1.42
N ARG A 45 -14.82 3.63 -1.85
CA ARG A 45 -14.33 4.86 -1.24
C ARG A 45 -15.12 6.12 -1.62
N ASN A 46 -16.17 5.98 -2.41
CA ASN A 46 -17.09 7.06 -2.79
C ASN A 46 -16.38 8.29 -3.38
N ARG A 47 -15.36 8.07 -4.22
CA ARG A 47 -14.63 9.12 -4.93
C ARG A 47 -14.13 8.58 -6.28
N PRO A 48 -13.90 9.48 -7.26
CA PRO A 48 -13.32 9.05 -8.54
C PRO A 48 -11.92 8.46 -8.32
N VAL A 49 -11.69 7.28 -8.87
CA VAL A 49 -10.39 6.61 -8.79
C VAL A 49 -10.05 6.13 -10.20
N PRO A 50 -8.79 6.29 -10.67
CA PRO A 50 -8.36 5.72 -11.95
C PRO A 50 -8.59 4.22 -11.97
N SER A 51 -8.74 3.64 -13.17
CA SER A 51 -8.91 2.20 -13.32
C SER A 51 -7.73 1.43 -12.73
N TYR A 52 -7.97 0.18 -12.36
CA TYR A 52 -6.93 -0.72 -11.88
C TYR A 52 -5.73 -0.77 -12.84
N VAL A 53 -6.00 -0.91 -14.15
CA VAL A 53 -4.94 -0.97 -15.16
C VAL A 53 -4.10 0.31 -15.15
N ALA A 54 -4.73 1.47 -15.09
CA ALA A 54 -4.02 2.76 -15.05
C ALA A 54 -3.20 2.91 -13.77
N ARG A 55 -3.76 2.51 -12.64
CA ARG A 55 -3.07 2.58 -11.34
C ARG A 55 -1.84 1.66 -11.31
N VAL A 56 -1.98 0.44 -11.80
CA VAL A 56 -0.87 -0.51 -11.86
C VAL A 56 0.22 -0.02 -12.82
N GLU A 57 -0.16 0.51 -13.97
CA GLU A 57 0.81 1.04 -14.93
C GLU A 57 1.64 2.17 -14.33
N ASN A 58 0.99 3.15 -13.67
CA ASN A 58 1.69 4.24 -13.02
C ASN A 58 2.60 3.75 -11.89
N LEU A 59 2.11 2.81 -11.09
CA LEU A 59 2.89 2.22 -10.01
C LEU A 59 4.11 1.49 -10.57
N ARG A 60 3.94 0.69 -11.61
CA ARG A 60 5.03 -0.08 -12.21
C ARG A 60 6.11 0.82 -12.79
N GLN A 61 5.73 1.92 -13.44
CA GLN A 61 6.70 2.90 -13.94
C GLN A 61 7.55 3.47 -12.81
N PHE A 62 6.90 3.81 -11.69
CA PHE A 62 7.60 4.32 -10.51
C PHE A 62 8.55 3.26 -9.93
N LEU A 63 8.08 2.03 -9.77
CA LEU A 63 8.87 0.94 -9.22
C LEU A 63 10.07 0.59 -10.10
N ASP A 64 9.88 0.54 -11.41
CA ASP A 64 10.97 0.24 -12.35
C ASP A 64 12.04 1.32 -12.31
N ARG A 65 11.65 2.57 -12.11
CA ARG A 65 12.61 3.67 -12.03
C ARG A 65 13.39 3.66 -10.71
N GLU A 66 12.71 3.36 -9.58
CA GLU A 66 13.30 3.53 -8.25
C GLU A 66 13.83 2.24 -7.63
N TYR A 67 13.22 1.09 -7.93
CA TYR A 67 13.47 -0.15 -7.18
C TYR A 67 13.76 -1.38 -8.02
N LYS A 68 13.94 -1.24 -9.32
CA LYS A 68 14.11 -2.37 -10.25
C LYS A 68 15.07 -3.45 -9.77
N ASP A 69 16.22 -3.04 -9.24
CA ASP A 69 17.29 -3.95 -8.83
C ASP A 69 17.39 -4.14 -7.31
N VAL A 70 16.43 -3.64 -6.54
CA VAL A 70 16.46 -3.71 -5.08
C VAL A 70 15.89 -5.04 -4.57
N ALA A 71 14.81 -5.51 -5.16
CA ALA A 71 14.13 -6.72 -4.74
C ALA A 71 13.31 -7.29 -5.90
N GLU A 72 12.86 -8.54 -5.78
CA GLU A 72 11.89 -9.10 -6.71
C GLU A 72 10.53 -8.46 -6.43
N ILE A 73 9.88 -7.95 -7.47
CA ILE A 73 8.64 -7.20 -7.35
C ILE A 73 7.47 -7.99 -7.94
N SER A 74 6.39 -8.14 -7.17
CA SER A 74 5.14 -8.70 -7.64
C SER A 74 4.01 -7.71 -7.37
N ILE A 75 3.11 -7.51 -8.32
CA ILE A 75 1.91 -6.70 -8.16
C ILE A 75 0.71 -7.60 -8.33
N VAL A 76 -0.20 -7.61 -7.35
CA VAL A 76 -1.35 -8.51 -7.30
C VAL A 76 -2.62 -7.71 -7.08
N GLU A 77 -3.70 -8.11 -7.74
CA GLU A 77 -5.02 -7.50 -7.53
C GLU A 77 -5.65 -7.98 -6.22
N ILE A 78 -6.14 -7.05 -5.41
CA ILE A 78 -6.85 -7.35 -4.16
C ILE A 78 -8.35 -7.18 -4.40
N ASN A 79 -9.13 -8.24 -4.16
CA ASN A 79 -10.57 -8.23 -4.35
C ASN A 79 -11.36 -8.16 -3.04
N ASP A 80 -10.70 -8.35 -1.91
CA ASP A 80 -11.32 -8.26 -0.58
C ASP A 80 -10.32 -7.71 0.45
N ALA A 81 -10.79 -7.47 1.67
CA ALA A 81 -9.99 -6.84 2.72
C ALA A 81 -8.74 -7.62 3.13
N PHE A 82 -8.76 -8.93 3.00
CA PHE A 82 -7.64 -9.77 3.38
C PHE A 82 -6.71 -10.10 2.21
N GLY A 83 -7.24 -10.07 0.98
CA GLY A 83 -6.47 -10.39 -0.21
C GLY A 83 -5.84 -11.78 -0.12
N PHE A 84 -4.59 -11.87 -0.52
CA PHE A 84 -3.83 -13.13 -0.50
C PHE A 84 -3.14 -13.40 0.84
N THR A 85 -3.32 -12.55 1.85
CA THR A 85 -2.65 -12.70 3.16
C THR A 85 -3.12 -13.90 3.96
N LEU A 86 -4.24 -14.52 3.58
CA LEU A 86 -4.76 -15.72 4.21
C LEU A 86 -4.34 -16.99 3.48
N THR A 87 -3.60 -16.90 2.39
CA THR A 87 -3.18 -18.05 1.58
C THR A 87 -1.66 -18.17 1.44
N GLU A 88 -0.91 -17.12 1.74
CA GLU A 88 0.54 -17.12 1.63
C GLU A 88 1.18 -16.61 2.91
N ASP A 89 2.42 -17.03 3.15
CA ASP A 89 3.20 -16.55 4.28
C ASP A 89 4.07 -15.36 3.88
N PHE A 90 4.16 -14.39 4.78
CA PHE A 90 5.00 -13.22 4.63
C PHE A 90 5.77 -12.98 5.92
N ASP A 91 6.95 -12.40 5.80
CA ASP A 91 7.76 -12.04 6.96
C ASP A 91 7.23 -10.77 7.62
N ILE A 92 6.99 -9.73 6.84
CA ILE A 92 6.54 -8.43 7.34
C ILE A 92 5.44 -7.87 6.43
N LEU A 93 4.40 -7.29 7.05
CA LEU A 93 3.39 -6.49 6.37
C LEU A 93 3.64 -5.03 6.74
N VAL A 94 3.89 -4.20 5.73
CA VAL A 94 4.10 -2.77 5.91
C VAL A 94 2.76 -2.06 5.74
N ALA A 95 2.33 -1.32 6.74
CA ALA A 95 1.03 -0.67 6.77
C ALA A 95 1.15 0.80 7.15
N SER A 96 0.22 1.62 6.63
CA SER A 96 0.10 3.01 7.04
C SER A 96 -0.71 3.10 8.34
N GLU A 97 -0.76 4.29 8.93
CA GLU A 97 -1.63 4.55 10.09
C GLU A 97 -3.09 4.17 9.80
N GLU A 98 -3.58 4.47 8.59
CA GLU A 98 -4.96 4.19 8.19
C GLU A 98 -5.26 2.70 8.08
N THR A 99 -4.30 1.91 7.62
CA THR A 99 -4.50 0.48 7.34
C THR A 99 -4.01 -0.44 8.44
N TYR A 100 -3.38 0.10 9.48
CA TYR A 100 -2.79 -0.72 10.54
C TYR A 100 -3.82 -1.56 11.30
N SER A 101 -4.99 -1.01 11.59
CA SER A 101 -6.05 -1.74 12.28
C SER A 101 -6.56 -2.93 11.46
N MET A 102 -6.66 -2.77 10.14
CA MET A 102 -7.02 -3.87 9.24
C MET A 102 -5.92 -4.94 9.23
N SER A 103 -4.66 -4.51 9.30
CA SER A 103 -3.53 -5.44 9.35
C SER A 103 -3.57 -6.30 10.61
N MET A 104 -3.99 -5.74 11.74
CA MET A 104 -4.19 -6.52 12.97
C MET A 104 -5.28 -7.58 12.79
N LYS A 105 -6.37 -7.25 12.10
CA LYS A 105 -7.44 -8.20 11.79
C LYS A 105 -6.95 -9.34 10.90
N ILE A 106 -6.03 -9.07 10.00
CA ILE A 106 -5.39 -10.12 9.17
C ILE A 106 -4.73 -11.16 10.07
N ASN A 107 -3.95 -10.72 11.06
CA ASN A 107 -3.28 -11.64 11.97
C ASN A 107 -4.27 -12.40 12.86
N GLU A 108 -5.35 -11.77 13.31
CA GLU A 108 -6.40 -12.46 14.05
C GLU A 108 -7.00 -13.59 13.22
N GLU A 109 -7.30 -13.34 11.95
CA GLU A 109 -7.87 -14.33 11.06
C GLU A 109 -6.86 -15.45 10.74
N ARG A 110 -5.60 -15.11 10.54
CA ARG A 110 -4.53 -16.08 10.31
C ARG A 110 -4.40 -17.02 11.51
N GLU A 111 -4.45 -16.48 12.72
CA GLU A 111 -4.37 -17.29 13.96
C GLU A 111 -5.53 -18.26 14.04
N LYS A 112 -6.76 -17.84 13.73
CA LYS A 112 -7.93 -18.71 13.70
C LYS A 112 -7.79 -19.86 12.70
N ARG A 113 -7.03 -19.65 11.63
CA ARG A 113 -6.79 -20.66 10.58
C ARG A 113 -5.55 -21.51 10.85
N GLY A 114 -4.88 -21.31 11.99
CA GLY A 114 -3.66 -22.04 12.32
C GLY A 114 -2.42 -21.57 11.58
N MET A 115 -2.47 -20.39 11.00
CA MET A 115 -1.33 -19.78 10.29
C MET A 115 -0.50 -18.92 11.24
N SER A 116 0.81 -18.81 10.95
CA SER A 116 1.69 -17.92 11.72
C SER A 116 1.33 -16.47 11.52
N SER A 117 1.50 -15.65 12.56
CA SER A 117 1.31 -14.21 12.44
C SER A 117 2.38 -13.58 11.56
N ILE A 118 1.98 -12.52 10.83
CA ILE A 118 2.91 -11.70 10.04
C ILE A 118 3.35 -10.54 10.94
N GLU A 119 4.64 -10.24 10.96
CA GLU A 119 5.13 -9.07 11.68
C GLU A 119 4.57 -7.79 11.02
N LEU A 120 4.04 -6.88 11.83
CA LEU A 120 3.45 -5.64 11.33
C LEU A 120 4.42 -4.47 11.53
N LYS A 121 4.69 -3.74 10.46
CA LYS A 121 5.51 -2.54 10.50
C LYS A 121 4.64 -1.35 10.11
N LYS A 122 4.40 -0.45 11.05
CA LYS A 122 3.60 0.75 10.82
C LYS A 122 4.50 1.90 10.34
N VAL A 123 4.11 2.52 9.24
CA VAL A 123 4.73 3.74 8.73
C VAL A 123 3.82 4.90 9.12
N GLY A 124 4.36 5.88 9.82
CA GLY A 124 3.60 7.05 10.25
C GLY A 124 3.14 7.89 9.06
N PHE A 125 2.19 8.78 9.31
CA PHE A 125 1.72 9.72 8.30
C PHE A 125 2.85 10.60 7.81
N LEU A 126 2.91 10.80 6.48
CA LEU A 126 3.73 11.86 5.90
C LEU A 126 2.89 13.13 5.92
N PRO A 127 3.30 14.19 6.66
CA PRO A 127 2.47 15.38 6.79
C PRO A 127 2.46 16.21 5.51
N ALA A 128 1.28 16.79 5.21
CA ALA A 128 1.14 17.81 4.19
C ALA A 128 1.65 19.16 4.72
N GLU A 129 1.63 20.19 3.89
CA GLU A 129 2.10 21.54 4.25
C GLU A 129 1.40 22.09 5.48
N ASP A 130 0.11 21.75 5.69
CA ASP A 130 -0.68 22.18 6.84
C ASP A 130 -0.55 21.28 8.08
N GLY A 131 0.35 20.30 8.05
CA GLY A 131 0.58 19.38 9.15
C GLY A 131 -0.36 18.19 9.22
N SER A 132 -1.40 18.17 8.40
CA SER A 132 -2.32 17.03 8.31
C SER A 132 -1.78 15.98 7.33
N PRO A 133 -2.21 14.72 7.42
CA PRO A 133 -1.69 13.67 6.54
C PRO A 133 -1.95 13.94 5.06
N ILE A 134 -0.99 13.54 4.23
CA ILE A 134 -1.21 13.48 2.78
C ILE A 134 -2.11 12.27 2.53
N SER A 135 -3.21 12.45 1.81
CA SER A 135 -4.13 11.37 1.46
C SER A 135 -4.67 11.57 0.05
N SER A 136 -5.06 10.46 -0.57
CA SER A 136 -5.68 10.50 -1.89
C SER A 136 -7.00 11.28 -1.86
N THR A 137 -7.75 11.21 -0.77
CA THR A 137 -8.98 11.96 -0.60
C THR A 137 -8.74 13.47 -0.64
N ARG A 138 -7.74 13.96 0.08
CA ARG A 138 -7.40 15.38 0.11
C ARG A 138 -6.89 15.88 -1.24
N ILE A 139 -6.13 15.05 -1.95
CA ILE A 139 -5.67 15.40 -3.30
C ILE A 139 -6.85 15.51 -4.26
N LYS A 140 -7.77 14.54 -4.23
CA LYS A 140 -8.96 14.53 -5.09
C LYS A 140 -9.93 15.67 -4.80
N SER A 141 -10.03 16.09 -3.52
CA SER A 141 -10.88 17.22 -3.13
C SER A 141 -10.26 18.58 -3.46
N GLY A 142 -9.01 18.61 -3.90
CA GLY A 142 -8.33 19.87 -4.25
C GLY A 142 -7.71 20.62 -3.08
N GLU A 143 -7.60 19.98 -1.90
CA GLU A 143 -6.98 20.61 -0.73
C GLU A 143 -5.46 20.67 -0.82
N ILE A 144 -4.86 19.62 -1.36
CA ILE A 144 -3.41 19.49 -1.49
C ILE A 144 -3.04 18.86 -2.83
N ASP A 145 -1.80 19.02 -3.26
CA ASP A 145 -1.25 18.30 -4.39
C ASP A 145 -0.64 16.96 -3.93
N LYS A 146 -0.10 16.17 -4.85
CA LYS A 146 0.48 14.85 -4.53
C LYS A 146 1.72 14.91 -3.63
N HIS A 147 2.30 16.09 -3.47
CA HIS A 147 3.43 16.35 -2.58
C HIS A 147 2.99 16.96 -1.25
N GLY A 148 1.68 17.15 -1.04
CA GLY A 148 1.13 17.70 0.19
C GLY A 148 1.12 19.22 0.28
N LYS A 149 1.41 19.91 -0.82
CA LYS A 149 1.34 21.37 -0.84
C LYS A 149 -0.11 21.83 -0.96
N LEU A 150 -0.47 22.85 -0.18
CA LEU A 150 -1.80 23.44 -0.24
C LEU A 150 -2.03 24.09 -1.60
N ILE A 151 -3.23 23.89 -2.11
CA ILE A 151 -3.64 24.47 -3.40
C ILE A 151 -4.47 25.72 -3.16
#